data_1ffed26bfd9a28076dbd45cd8640d01f
#
_entry.id   1ffed26bfd9a28076dbd45cd8640d01f
#
_cell.length_a   1.000
_cell.length_b   1.000
_cell.length_c   1.000
_cell.angle_alpha   90.00
_cell.angle_beta   90.00
_cell.angle_gamma   90.00
#
_symmetry.space_group_name_H-M   'P 1'
#
loop_
_entity.id
_entity.type
_entity.pdbx_description
1 polymer ?
#
loop_
_entity_poly.entity_id
_entity_poly.type
_entity_poly.pdbx_seq_one_letter_code
_entity_poly.pdbx_strand_id
1 'polypeptide(L)'
;MTRWNTIALCVVLLFVNQAFAQPGEVTSRDNVDYVEHDGVKLTGDIYLPKSTAKTPLIIAIHGGGWQNGSPAAYQHWAPYLARNGYGMFAIRYRLGKAGTYPKAVYDVKAAIQFIRAKAGALDVDPDRIGLWGDSAGGHLAALAGLAADQYTAEYRNDPHAGVPVNVKTVVGFYGVYDLLAQWHHDQIARPRDQIAEKFLGASPMQNRKLYFESSPISYATIDRNKVSFMLVHGTADDIVDPAQTQQFWQALNQAGTYSRRIVIPGAGHFFSSDPHDEPGSFSALAAPRVLRFLRERL
;
A
#
# COMPACT_ATOMS: atom_id res chain seq x y z
N MET A 1 -26.13 -14.92 72.70
CA MET A 1 -26.94 -15.05 71.49
C MET A 1 -26.46 -14.00 70.50
N THR A 2 -25.49 -14.34 69.65
CA THR A 2 -24.85 -13.44 68.69
C THR A 2 -25.29 -13.85 67.26
N ARG A 3 -26.09 -12.99 66.59
CA ARG A 3 -26.58 -13.19 65.23
C ARG A 3 -25.49 -12.75 64.25
N TRP A 4 -25.01 -13.66 63.39
CA TRP A 4 -24.14 -13.37 62.26
C TRP A 4 -25.02 -13.05 61.03
N ASN A 5 -24.91 -11.82 60.55
CA ASN A 5 -25.51 -11.43 59.30
C ASN A 5 -24.55 -11.80 58.16
N THR A 6 -24.95 -12.73 57.32
CA THR A 6 -24.23 -13.13 56.12
C THR A 6 -24.65 -12.18 54.99
N ILE A 7 -23.73 -11.32 54.53
CA ILE A 7 -23.93 -10.48 53.34
C ILE A 7 -23.53 -11.31 52.13
N ALA A 8 -24.52 -11.69 51.32
CA ALA A 8 -24.28 -12.34 50.04
C ALA A 8 -23.88 -11.27 48.99
N LEU A 9 -22.63 -11.35 48.54
CA LEU A 9 -22.11 -10.50 47.48
C LEU A 9 -22.52 -11.11 46.13
N CYS A 10 -23.54 -10.55 45.49
CA CYS A 10 -23.89 -10.90 44.10
C CYS A 10 -22.89 -10.24 43.13
N VAL A 11 -21.96 -11.04 42.60
CA VAL A 11 -21.11 -10.63 41.50
C VAL A 11 -21.90 -10.75 40.19
N VAL A 12 -22.34 -9.62 39.65
CA VAL A 12 -22.95 -9.56 38.30
C VAL A 12 -21.84 -9.58 37.29
N LEU A 13 -21.60 -10.72 36.67
CA LEU A 13 -20.73 -10.87 35.52
C LEU A 13 -21.43 -10.27 34.28
N LEU A 14 -21.10 -9.03 33.96
CA LEU A 14 -21.43 -8.42 32.66
C LEU A 14 -20.62 -9.11 31.56
N PHE A 15 -21.23 -10.10 30.92
CA PHE A 15 -20.72 -10.60 29.64
C PHE A 15 -20.93 -9.50 28.58
N VAL A 16 -19.85 -8.75 28.27
CA VAL A 16 -19.81 -7.93 27.07
C VAL A 16 -19.77 -8.88 25.90
N ASN A 17 -20.92 -9.18 25.32
CA ASN A 17 -21.02 -9.83 24.03
C ASN A 17 -20.35 -8.89 23.00
N GLN A 18 -19.08 -9.12 22.68
CA GLN A 18 -18.49 -8.63 21.44
C GLN A 18 -19.22 -9.36 20.30
N ALA A 19 -20.27 -8.72 19.81
CA ALA A 19 -20.87 -9.14 18.54
C ALA A 19 -19.78 -9.05 17.47
N PHE A 20 -19.23 -10.19 17.07
CA PHE A 20 -18.46 -10.30 15.84
C PHE A 20 -19.41 -9.88 14.73
N ALA A 21 -19.17 -8.69 14.17
CA ALA A 21 -19.92 -8.24 13.00
C ALA A 21 -19.84 -9.34 11.95
N GLN A 22 -21.01 -9.77 11.46
CA GLN A 22 -21.10 -10.71 10.33
C GLN A 22 -20.24 -10.13 9.20
N PRO A 23 -19.43 -10.95 8.49
CA PRO A 23 -18.65 -10.46 7.36
C PRO A 23 -19.56 -9.72 6.40
N GLY A 24 -19.29 -8.43 6.18
CA GLY A 24 -20.12 -7.59 5.31
C GLY A 24 -20.16 -8.12 3.88
N GLU A 25 -21.31 -7.95 3.20
CA GLU A 25 -21.43 -8.23 1.79
C GLU A 25 -20.48 -7.33 1.00
N VAL A 26 -19.79 -7.91 0.00
CA VAL A 26 -18.80 -7.21 -0.85
C VAL A 26 -19.39 -7.05 -2.24
N THR A 27 -19.27 -5.85 -2.79
CA THR A 27 -19.54 -5.57 -4.20
C THR A 27 -18.24 -5.37 -4.94
N SER A 28 -18.14 -5.83 -6.19
CA SER A 28 -16.96 -5.60 -7.02
C SER A 28 -17.35 -5.16 -8.43
N ARG A 29 -16.46 -4.38 -9.04
CA ARG A 29 -16.53 -4.01 -10.46
C ARG A 29 -15.12 -4.06 -11.02
N ASP A 30 -14.95 -4.79 -12.10
CA ASP A 30 -13.67 -4.93 -12.78
C ASP A 30 -13.53 -3.89 -13.89
N ASN A 31 -12.28 -3.57 -14.24
CA ASN A 31 -11.90 -2.71 -15.35
C ASN A 31 -12.55 -1.31 -15.32
N VAL A 32 -12.64 -0.70 -14.15
CA VAL A 32 -13.09 0.70 -14.00
C VAL A 32 -12.01 1.63 -14.57
N ASP A 33 -12.35 2.36 -15.64
CA ASP A 33 -11.46 3.34 -16.27
C ASP A 33 -11.15 4.49 -15.30
N TYR A 34 -9.88 4.86 -15.13
CA TYR A 34 -9.53 5.99 -14.28
C TYR A 34 -8.75 7.09 -15.00
N VAL A 35 -7.95 6.76 -16.02
CA VAL A 35 -7.22 7.74 -16.84
C VAL A 35 -6.73 7.10 -18.15
N GLU A 36 -6.40 7.93 -19.15
CA GLU A 36 -5.66 7.53 -20.34
C GLU A 36 -4.37 8.35 -20.43
N HIS A 37 -3.22 7.67 -20.44
CA HIS A 37 -1.90 8.29 -20.56
C HIS A 37 -1.15 7.73 -21.77
N ASP A 38 -0.63 8.60 -22.63
CA ASP A 38 0.13 8.22 -23.83
C ASP A 38 -0.63 7.22 -24.73
N GLY A 39 -1.96 7.33 -24.84
CA GLY A 39 -2.82 6.40 -25.60
C GLY A 39 -3.05 5.06 -24.91
N VAL A 40 -2.58 4.87 -23.68
CA VAL A 40 -2.84 3.69 -22.86
C VAL A 40 -3.97 3.97 -21.88
N LYS A 41 -5.09 3.27 -22.07
CA LYS A 41 -6.23 3.31 -21.17
C LYS A 41 -5.93 2.52 -19.91
N LEU A 42 -5.97 3.18 -18.75
CA LEU A 42 -5.65 2.59 -17.46
C LEU A 42 -6.92 2.34 -16.65
N THR A 43 -7.01 1.13 -16.14
CA THR A 43 -8.19 0.65 -15.41
C THR A 43 -7.80 0.10 -14.04
N GLY A 44 -8.79 -0.11 -13.18
CA GLY A 44 -8.62 -0.83 -11.91
C GLY A 44 -9.86 -1.64 -11.57
N ASP A 45 -9.68 -2.57 -10.65
CA ASP A 45 -10.75 -3.40 -10.12
C ASP A 45 -11.12 -2.88 -8.73
N ILE A 46 -12.39 -2.52 -8.52
CA ILE A 46 -12.86 -1.92 -7.27
C ILE A 46 -13.68 -2.93 -6.46
N TYR A 47 -13.37 -2.99 -5.16
CA TYR A 47 -14.07 -3.81 -4.17
C TYR A 47 -14.56 -2.90 -3.04
N LEU A 48 -15.84 -2.93 -2.76
CA LEU A 48 -16.45 -2.08 -1.74
C LEU A 48 -17.29 -2.91 -0.77
N PRO A 49 -17.25 -2.59 0.53
CA PRO A 49 -18.21 -3.14 1.48
C PRO A 49 -19.62 -2.60 1.14
N LYS A 50 -20.64 -3.41 1.31
CA LYS A 50 -22.01 -2.91 1.32
C LYS A 50 -22.24 -2.16 2.64
N SER A 51 -22.23 -0.86 2.58
CA SER A 51 -22.30 0.03 3.77
C SER A 51 -23.22 1.21 3.51
N THR A 52 -23.83 1.74 4.54
CA THR A 52 -24.58 2.99 4.50
C THR A 52 -23.72 4.21 4.85
N ALA A 53 -22.50 3.98 5.36
CA ALA A 53 -21.52 5.02 5.67
C ALA A 53 -20.48 5.13 4.55
N LYS A 54 -19.90 6.32 4.39
CA LYS A 54 -18.79 6.53 3.44
C LYS A 54 -17.59 5.68 3.82
N THR A 55 -17.10 4.92 2.85
CA THR A 55 -16.06 3.90 3.01
C THR A 55 -14.67 4.50 2.90
N PRO A 56 -13.74 4.26 3.85
CA PRO A 56 -12.32 4.52 3.63
C PRO A 56 -11.82 3.61 2.50
N LEU A 57 -10.98 4.13 1.58
CA LEU A 57 -10.55 3.38 0.41
C LEU A 57 -9.04 3.31 0.31
N ILE A 58 -8.55 2.15 -0.09
CA ILE A 58 -7.14 1.86 -0.32
C ILE A 58 -6.92 1.66 -1.83
N ILE A 59 -6.01 2.42 -2.42
CA ILE A 59 -5.55 2.21 -3.78
C ILE A 59 -4.39 1.22 -3.73
N ALA A 60 -4.56 0.07 -4.39
CA ALA A 60 -3.61 -1.03 -4.36
C ALA A 60 -2.81 -1.10 -5.67
N ILE A 61 -1.49 -1.18 -5.55
CA ILE A 61 -0.51 -1.08 -6.63
C ILE A 61 0.33 -2.35 -6.62
N HIS A 62 0.13 -3.21 -7.62
CA HIS A 62 0.76 -4.53 -7.68
C HIS A 62 2.28 -4.46 -7.92
N GLY A 63 2.98 -5.51 -7.48
CA GLY A 63 4.39 -5.77 -7.76
C GLY A 63 4.66 -6.20 -9.19
N GLY A 64 5.82 -6.86 -9.40
CA GLY A 64 6.22 -7.40 -10.69
C GLY A 64 7.38 -6.64 -11.35
N GLY A 65 8.26 -6.01 -10.55
CA GLY A 65 9.47 -5.35 -11.02
C GLY A 65 9.22 -4.23 -12.03
N TRP A 66 8.06 -3.58 -11.95
CA TRP A 66 7.58 -2.55 -12.91
C TRP A 66 7.48 -3.07 -14.36
N GLN A 67 7.63 -4.36 -14.59
CA GLN A 67 7.63 -4.97 -15.93
C GLN A 67 6.36 -5.78 -16.22
N ASN A 68 5.73 -6.34 -15.19
CA ASN A 68 4.53 -7.17 -15.30
C ASN A 68 3.67 -7.04 -14.04
N GLY A 69 2.57 -7.80 -13.99
CA GLY A 69 1.64 -7.83 -12.86
C GLY A 69 0.24 -7.34 -13.25
N SER A 70 -0.68 -7.46 -12.32
CA SER A 70 -2.08 -7.06 -12.51
C SER A 70 -2.81 -6.95 -11.18
N PRO A 71 -4.03 -6.37 -11.14
CA PRO A 71 -4.89 -6.32 -9.95
C PRO A 71 -5.19 -7.67 -9.31
N ALA A 72 -5.07 -8.78 -10.06
CA ALA A 72 -5.27 -10.14 -9.54
C ALA A 72 -4.34 -10.47 -8.34
N ALA A 73 -3.23 -9.77 -8.17
CA ALA A 73 -2.38 -9.88 -6.99
C ALA A 73 -3.15 -9.64 -5.68
N TYR A 74 -4.25 -8.91 -5.73
CA TYR A 74 -5.05 -8.55 -4.56
C TYR A 74 -6.35 -9.36 -4.40
N GLN A 75 -6.50 -10.48 -5.12
CA GLN A 75 -7.70 -11.33 -5.08
C GLN A 75 -8.06 -11.83 -3.67
N HIS A 76 -7.09 -11.96 -2.77
CA HIS A 76 -7.31 -12.35 -1.37
C HIS A 76 -7.47 -11.13 -0.45
N TRP A 77 -6.63 -10.09 -0.61
CA TRP A 77 -6.69 -8.89 0.22
C TRP A 77 -7.92 -8.02 -0.02
N ALA A 78 -8.35 -7.85 -1.27
CA ALA A 78 -9.44 -6.95 -1.58
C ALA A 78 -10.77 -7.40 -0.94
N PRO A 79 -11.22 -8.65 -1.07
CA PRO A 79 -12.41 -9.12 -0.37
C PRO A 79 -12.24 -9.16 1.15
N TYR A 80 -11.02 -9.46 1.64
CA TYR A 80 -10.75 -9.47 3.08
C TYR A 80 -10.91 -8.08 3.68
N LEU A 81 -10.32 -7.06 3.07
CA LEU A 81 -10.43 -5.66 3.52
C LEU A 81 -11.88 -5.16 3.37
N ALA A 82 -12.57 -5.49 2.28
CA ALA A 82 -13.96 -5.09 2.08
C ALA A 82 -14.88 -5.66 3.17
N ARG A 83 -14.73 -6.94 3.52
CA ARG A 83 -15.45 -7.54 4.67
C ARG A 83 -15.13 -6.88 6.02
N ASN A 84 -13.99 -6.19 6.12
CA ASN A 84 -13.58 -5.44 7.30
C ASN A 84 -13.86 -3.93 7.21
N GLY A 85 -14.67 -3.47 6.23
CA GLY A 85 -15.14 -2.10 6.12
C GLY A 85 -14.23 -1.15 5.33
N TYR A 86 -13.24 -1.65 4.57
CA TYR A 86 -12.35 -0.87 3.74
C TYR A 86 -12.56 -1.18 2.27
N GLY A 87 -12.80 -0.18 1.44
CA GLY A 87 -12.75 -0.36 -0.01
C GLY A 87 -11.33 -0.57 -0.51
N MET A 88 -11.19 -1.28 -1.64
CA MET A 88 -9.91 -1.40 -2.35
C MET A 88 -10.13 -1.12 -3.84
N PHE A 89 -9.25 -0.29 -4.41
CA PHE A 89 -9.15 -0.05 -5.86
C PHE A 89 -7.78 -0.55 -6.31
N ALA A 90 -7.74 -1.76 -6.85
CA ALA A 90 -6.53 -2.40 -7.36
C ALA A 90 -6.29 -1.94 -8.81
N ILE A 91 -5.24 -1.17 -9.04
CA ILE A 91 -5.00 -0.49 -10.32
C ILE A 91 -4.05 -1.26 -11.23
N ARG A 92 -4.27 -1.08 -12.55
CA ARG A 92 -3.25 -1.28 -13.59
C ARG A 92 -2.50 0.04 -13.78
N TYR A 93 -1.22 -0.03 -13.92
CA TYR A 93 -0.36 1.11 -14.27
C TYR A 93 0.53 0.71 -15.45
N ARG A 94 1.10 1.68 -16.18
CA ARG A 94 1.96 1.39 -17.32
C ARG A 94 3.20 0.61 -16.87
N LEU A 95 3.53 -0.43 -17.61
CA LEU A 95 4.60 -1.39 -17.32
C LEU A 95 5.69 -1.33 -18.41
N GLY A 96 6.86 -1.84 -18.07
CA GLY A 96 8.01 -1.94 -18.99
C GLY A 96 8.37 -0.57 -19.56
N LYS A 97 8.65 -0.50 -20.86
CA LYS A 97 9.03 0.74 -21.53
C LYS A 97 7.97 1.84 -21.45
N ALA A 98 6.68 1.48 -21.46
CA ALA A 98 5.58 2.43 -21.32
C ALA A 98 5.50 3.04 -19.91
N GLY A 99 5.94 2.30 -18.88
CA GLY A 99 5.92 2.69 -17.47
C GLY A 99 7.26 3.11 -16.89
N THR A 100 8.28 3.34 -17.72
CA THR A 100 9.59 3.87 -17.27
C THR A 100 9.40 5.13 -16.42
N TYR A 101 10.16 5.21 -15.32
CA TYR A 101 10.08 6.36 -14.42
C TYR A 101 10.22 7.71 -15.15
N PRO A 102 9.39 8.72 -14.85
CA PRO A 102 8.40 8.77 -13.75
C PRO A 102 6.98 8.35 -14.15
N LYS A 103 6.75 7.78 -15.33
CA LYS A 103 5.41 7.54 -15.90
C LYS A 103 4.49 6.72 -15.01
N ALA A 104 4.98 5.62 -14.42
CA ALA A 104 4.19 4.81 -13.48
C ALA A 104 3.77 5.60 -12.23
N VAL A 105 4.55 6.59 -11.78
CA VAL A 105 4.19 7.45 -10.64
C VAL A 105 3.02 8.38 -11.00
N TYR A 106 3.00 8.92 -12.22
CA TYR A 106 1.87 9.71 -12.72
C TYR A 106 0.58 8.89 -12.77
N ASP A 107 0.66 7.60 -13.12
CA ASP A 107 -0.51 6.72 -13.17
C ASP A 107 -1.10 6.51 -11.75
N VAL A 108 -0.25 6.29 -10.76
CA VAL A 108 -0.67 6.21 -9.34
C VAL A 108 -1.28 7.52 -8.86
N LYS A 109 -0.65 8.65 -9.20
CA LYS A 109 -1.18 9.98 -8.91
C LYS A 109 -2.58 10.17 -9.50
N ALA A 110 -2.78 9.82 -10.76
CA ALA A 110 -4.07 9.91 -11.44
C ALA A 110 -5.14 9.03 -10.76
N ALA A 111 -4.77 7.85 -10.28
CA ALA A 111 -5.69 6.98 -9.53
C ALA A 111 -6.14 7.62 -8.20
N ILE A 112 -5.23 8.28 -7.47
CA ILE A 112 -5.59 9.03 -6.25
C ILE A 112 -6.60 10.14 -6.58
N GLN A 113 -6.32 10.90 -7.62
CA GLN A 113 -7.16 12.02 -8.08
C GLN A 113 -8.53 11.54 -8.55
N PHE A 114 -8.58 10.44 -9.31
CA PHE A 114 -9.82 9.82 -9.77
C PHE A 114 -10.70 9.38 -8.60
N ILE A 115 -10.17 8.60 -7.66
CA ILE A 115 -10.95 8.12 -6.51
C ILE A 115 -11.48 9.30 -5.69
N ARG A 116 -10.68 10.32 -5.44
CA ARG A 116 -11.13 11.51 -4.69
C ARG A 116 -12.20 12.29 -5.44
N ALA A 117 -12.05 12.48 -6.75
CA ALA A 117 -13.03 13.16 -7.59
C ALA A 117 -14.37 12.39 -7.68
N LYS A 118 -14.32 11.06 -7.67
CA LYS A 118 -15.49 10.19 -7.76
C LYS A 118 -16.02 9.72 -6.42
N ALA A 119 -15.47 10.20 -5.31
CA ALA A 119 -15.78 9.73 -3.95
C ALA A 119 -17.28 9.72 -3.64
N GLY A 120 -18.03 10.75 -4.06
CA GLY A 120 -19.49 10.80 -3.87
C GLY A 120 -20.25 9.74 -4.65
N ALA A 121 -19.84 9.44 -5.89
CA ALA A 121 -20.48 8.42 -6.73
C ALA A 121 -20.11 6.98 -6.35
N LEU A 122 -19.03 6.82 -5.58
CA LEU A 122 -18.52 5.53 -5.11
C LEU A 122 -18.83 5.26 -3.64
N ASP A 123 -19.52 6.16 -2.93
CA ASP A 123 -19.74 6.12 -1.49
C ASP A 123 -18.44 5.98 -0.68
N VAL A 124 -17.38 6.62 -1.18
CA VAL A 124 -16.03 6.64 -0.57
C VAL A 124 -15.84 7.93 0.21
N ASP A 125 -15.07 7.88 1.29
CA ASP A 125 -14.64 9.05 2.03
C ASP A 125 -13.39 9.67 1.37
N PRO A 126 -13.48 10.88 0.78
CA PRO A 126 -12.35 11.50 0.07
C PRO A 126 -11.18 11.87 0.99
N ASP A 127 -11.42 11.97 2.30
CA ASP A 127 -10.42 12.31 3.30
C ASP A 127 -9.75 11.07 3.92
N ARG A 128 -10.28 9.87 3.66
CA ARG A 128 -9.76 8.60 4.14
C ARG A 128 -9.30 7.71 2.97
N ILE A 129 -8.29 8.19 2.24
CA ILE A 129 -7.63 7.45 1.15
C ILE A 129 -6.25 7.00 1.63
N GLY A 130 -5.95 5.72 1.46
CA GLY A 130 -4.64 5.10 1.68
C GLY A 130 -4.07 4.50 0.41
N LEU A 131 -2.77 4.18 0.43
CA LEU A 131 -2.09 3.42 -0.61
C LEU A 131 -1.64 2.08 -0.05
N TRP A 132 -1.56 1.09 -0.93
CA TRP A 132 -1.03 -0.23 -0.65
C TRP A 132 -0.19 -0.69 -1.82
N GLY A 133 0.94 -1.34 -1.55
CA GLY A 133 1.72 -1.94 -2.62
C GLY A 133 2.65 -3.02 -2.11
N ASP A 134 2.98 -3.95 -2.99
CA ASP A 134 3.95 -5.00 -2.78
C ASP A 134 5.11 -4.86 -3.77
N SER A 135 6.36 -5.12 -3.33
CA SER A 135 7.54 -5.08 -4.20
C SER A 135 7.68 -3.74 -4.96
N ALA A 136 7.69 -3.76 -6.29
CA ALA A 136 7.64 -2.57 -7.15
C ALA A 136 6.41 -1.69 -6.87
N GLY A 137 5.26 -2.27 -6.52
CA GLY A 137 4.07 -1.53 -6.09
C GLY A 137 4.27 -0.86 -4.74
N GLY A 138 5.00 -1.51 -3.81
CA GLY A 138 5.39 -0.93 -2.53
C GLY A 138 6.28 0.30 -2.68
N HIS A 139 7.19 0.27 -3.67
CA HIS A 139 7.96 1.43 -4.11
C HIS A 139 7.06 2.57 -4.58
N LEU A 140 6.18 2.29 -5.56
CA LEU A 140 5.29 3.31 -6.14
C LEU A 140 4.33 3.89 -5.09
N ALA A 141 3.80 3.06 -4.19
CA ALA A 141 2.94 3.49 -3.09
C ALA A 141 3.68 4.43 -2.13
N ALA A 142 4.90 4.08 -1.73
CA ALA A 142 5.71 4.89 -0.83
C ALA A 142 6.13 6.21 -1.49
N LEU A 143 6.57 6.18 -2.75
CA LEU A 143 6.97 7.37 -3.49
C LEU A 143 5.79 8.32 -3.71
N ALA A 144 4.64 7.80 -4.14
CA ALA A 144 3.43 8.61 -4.31
C ALA A 144 2.91 9.15 -2.97
N GLY A 145 2.97 8.36 -1.89
CA GLY A 145 2.56 8.80 -0.56
C GLY A 145 3.38 9.98 -0.01
N LEU A 146 4.66 10.04 -0.35
CA LEU A 146 5.57 11.09 0.12
C LEU A 146 5.75 12.25 -0.86
N ALA A 147 5.64 12.02 -2.17
CA ALA A 147 6.10 12.97 -3.18
C ALA A 147 5.16 13.18 -4.38
N ALA A 148 3.93 12.65 -4.40
CA ALA A 148 3.02 12.79 -5.55
C ALA A 148 2.75 14.26 -5.94
N ASP A 149 2.85 15.18 -5.00
CA ASP A 149 2.73 16.62 -5.21
C ASP A 149 3.83 17.22 -6.10
N GLN A 150 5.00 16.57 -6.20
CA GLN A 150 6.13 17.00 -7.02
C GLN A 150 5.98 16.59 -8.49
N TYR A 151 5.16 15.59 -8.79
CA TYR A 151 4.94 15.10 -10.16
C TYR A 151 3.87 15.95 -10.86
N THR A 152 4.26 17.15 -11.30
CA THR A 152 3.36 18.16 -11.88
C THR A 152 3.69 18.53 -13.33
N ALA A 153 4.83 18.06 -13.87
CA ALA A 153 5.32 18.47 -15.17
C ALA A 153 4.46 17.94 -16.33
N GLU A 154 4.00 16.71 -16.23
CA GLU A 154 3.23 16.02 -17.27
C GLU A 154 1.75 15.88 -16.86
N TYR A 155 0.88 15.57 -17.83
CA TYR A 155 -0.55 15.25 -17.63
C TYR A 155 -1.37 16.33 -16.90
N ARG A 156 -1.02 17.61 -17.12
CA ARG A 156 -1.72 18.77 -16.52
C ARG A 156 -3.17 18.90 -16.99
N ASN A 157 -3.48 18.29 -18.13
CA ASN A 157 -4.81 18.32 -18.75
C ASN A 157 -5.65 17.09 -18.39
N ASP A 158 -5.19 16.22 -17.49
CA ASP A 158 -6.00 15.10 -17.01
C ASP A 158 -7.32 15.61 -16.40
N PRO A 159 -8.41 14.87 -16.56
CA PRO A 159 -9.74 15.29 -16.09
C PRO A 159 -9.80 15.70 -14.62
N HIS A 160 -8.85 15.20 -13.81
CA HIS A 160 -8.80 15.42 -12.36
C HIS A 160 -7.47 16.03 -11.89
N ALA A 161 -6.65 16.61 -12.79
CA ALA A 161 -5.30 17.10 -12.50
C ALA A 161 -5.23 18.10 -11.31
N GLY A 162 -6.29 18.88 -11.06
CA GLY A 162 -6.38 19.83 -9.96
C GLY A 162 -6.81 19.22 -8.61
N VAL A 163 -7.15 17.92 -8.57
CA VAL A 163 -7.61 17.27 -7.33
C VAL A 163 -6.41 16.94 -6.43
N PRO A 164 -6.51 17.19 -5.09
CA PRO A 164 -5.42 16.91 -4.16
C PRO A 164 -4.96 15.44 -4.18
N VAL A 165 -3.64 15.22 -3.99
CA VAL A 165 -3.00 13.90 -4.05
C VAL A 165 -2.56 13.36 -2.69
N ASN A 166 -2.80 14.11 -1.61
CA ASN A 166 -2.45 13.67 -0.26
C ASN A 166 -3.22 12.41 0.16
N VAL A 167 -2.54 11.52 0.84
CA VAL A 167 -3.12 10.29 1.40
C VAL A 167 -2.86 10.19 2.90
N LYS A 168 -3.60 9.37 3.62
CA LYS A 168 -3.46 9.19 5.07
C LYS A 168 -2.44 8.14 5.44
N THR A 169 -2.43 7.03 4.69
CA THR A 169 -1.62 5.86 5.01
C THR A 169 -0.97 5.25 3.79
N VAL A 170 0.17 4.59 4.02
CA VAL A 170 0.82 3.70 3.07
C VAL A 170 1.08 2.37 3.74
N VAL A 171 0.64 1.27 3.12
CA VAL A 171 0.97 -0.10 3.50
C VAL A 171 1.91 -0.66 2.43
N GLY A 172 3.14 -0.98 2.78
CA GLY A 172 4.14 -1.51 1.86
C GLY A 172 4.61 -2.90 2.29
N PHE A 173 4.44 -3.88 1.41
CA PHE A 173 4.96 -5.23 1.58
C PHE A 173 6.26 -5.37 0.78
N TYR A 174 7.35 -5.72 1.44
CA TYR A 174 8.67 -5.96 0.84
C TYR A 174 9.00 -5.00 -0.32
N GLY A 175 8.71 -3.71 -0.12
CA GLY A 175 8.89 -2.67 -1.14
C GLY A 175 10.36 -2.29 -1.35
N VAL A 176 10.65 -1.81 -2.55
CA VAL A 176 11.93 -1.19 -2.88
C VAL A 176 11.90 0.27 -2.45
N TYR A 177 12.68 0.65 -1.45
CA TYR A 177 12.64 2.02 -0.91
C TYR A 177 13.90 2.85 -1.23
N ASP A 178 14.96 2.18 -1.71
CA ASP A 178 16.18 2.78 -2.22
C ASP A 178 16.57 2.09 -3.53
N LEU A 179 16.46 2.78 -4.66
CA LEU A 179 16.75 2.23 -5.98
C LEU A 179 18.24 1.98 -6.19
N LEU A 180 19.13 2.75 -5.52
CA LEU A 180 20.57 2.50 -5.60
C LEU A 180 20.94 1.23 -4.84
N ALA A 181 20.36 1.03 -3.65
CA ALA A 181 20.54 -0.20 -2.89
C ALA A 181 19.98 -1.43 -3.65
N GLN A 182 18.83 -1.30 -4.30
CA GLN A 182 18.29 -2.36 -5.16
C GLN A 182 19.22 -2.66 -6.33
N TRP A 183 19.75 -1.64 -7.00
CA TRP A 183 20.70 -1.82 -8.07
C TRP A 183 21.94 -2.59 -7.62
N HIS A 184 22.52 -2.24 -6.47
CA HIS A 184 23.66 -2.97 -5.90
C HIS A 184 23.33 -4.42 -5.59
N HIS A 185 22.16 -4.68 -5.00
CA HIS A 185 21.68 -6.03 -4.73
C HIS A 185 21.53 -6.85 -6.02
N ASP A 186 20.93 -6.25 -7.06
CA ASP A 186 20.75 -6.90 -8.36
C ASP A 186 22.09 -7.29 -9.03
N GLN A 187 23.14 -6.47 -8.90
CA GLN A 187 24.46 -6.79 -9.48
C GLN A 187 25.05 -8.08 -8.88
N ILE A 188 24.75 -8.40 -7.63
CA ILE A 188 25.30 -9.53 -6.89
C ILE A 188 24.36 -10.74 -6.97
N ALA A 189 23.11 -10.56 -6.57
CA ALA A 189 22.15 -11.65 -6.42
C ALA A 189 21.45 -11.99 -7.75
N ARG A 190 21.23 -11.00 -8.62
CA ARG A 190 20.38 -11.13 -9.82
C ARG A 190 20.94 -10.37 -11.03
N PRO A 191 22.20 -10.58 -11.43
CA PRO A 191 22.90 -9.74 -12.42
C PRO A 191 22.25 -9.73 -13.81
N ARG A 192 21.40 -10.70 -14.13
CA ARG A 192 20.66 -10.76 -15.42
C ARG A 192 19.35 -9.98 -15.40
N ASP A 193 18.79 -9.70 -14.22
CA ASP A 193 17.47 -9.08 -14.12
C ASP A 193 17.52 -7.57 -14.27
N GLN A 194 18.48 -6.90 -13.63
CA GLN A 194 18.73 -5.45 -13.71
C GLN A 194 17.43 -4.63 -13.66
N ILE A 195 16.52 -4.98 -12.74
CA ILE A 195 15.16 -4.43 -12.71
C ILE A 195 15.15 -2.93 -12.43
N ALA A 196 16.07 -2.43 -11.60
CA ALA A 196 16.22 -1.00 -11.33
C ALA A 196 16.60 -0.22 -12.59
N GLU A 197 17.59 -0.69 -13.38
CA GLU A 197 17.97 -0.05 -14.65
C GLU A 197 16.85 -0.08 -15.69
N LYS A 198 16.13 -1.21 -15.79
CA LYS A 198 15.00 -1.32 -16.72
C LYS A 198 13.88 -0.33 -16.37
N PHE A 199 13.62 -0.10 -15.08
CA PHE A 199 12.63 0.85 -14.64
C PHE A 199 13.08 2.30 -14.83
N LEU A 200 14.34 2.60 -14.55
CA LEU A 200 14.88 3.96 -14.62
C LEU A 200 15.37 4.36 -16.02
N GLY A 201 15.69 3.38 -16.87
CA GLY A 201 16.23 3.61 -18.22
C GLY A 201 17.72 4.01 -18.26
N ALA A 202 18.41 4.00 -17.11
CA ALA A 202 19.83 4.33 -16.99
C ALA A 202 20.47 3.66 -15.78
N SER A 203 21.78 3.35 -15.85
CA SER A 203 22.56 2.93 -14.69
C SER A 203 22.87 4.12 -13.75
N PRO A 204 23.25 3.87 -12.47
CA PRO A 204 23.64 4.94 -11.56
C PRO A 204 24.95 5.64 -11.97
N MET A 205 25.80 5.01 -12.80
CA MET A 205 26.98 5.61 -13.40
C MET A 205 26.62 6.65 -14.47
N GLN A 206 25.51 6.43 -15.17
CA GLN A 206 25.00 7.36 -16.18
C GLN A 206 24.17 8.50 -15.56
N ASN A 207 23.35 8.20 -14.55
CA ASN A 207 22.48 9.19 -13.92
C ASN A 207 22.20 8.88 -12.44
N ARG A 208 23.13 9.28 -11.56
CA ARG A 208 22.99 9.07 -10.11
C ARG A 208 21.81 9.85 -9.50
N LYS A 209 21.53 11.04 -10.04
CA LYS A 209 20.42 11.89 -9.59
C LYS A 209 19.07 11.18 -9.74
N LEU A 210 18.90 10.46 -10.85
CA LEU A 210 17.68 9.69 -11.13
C LEU A 210 17.39 8.66 -10.04
N TYR A 211 18.41 7.94 -9.57
CA TYR A 211 18.29 6.97 -8.48
C TYR A 211 17.87 7.62 -7.16
N PHE A 212 18.42 8.79 -6.86
CA PHE A 212 18.01 9.56 -5.68
C PHE A 212 16.55 10.04 -5.78
N GLU A 213 16.17 10.65 -6.89
CA GLU A 213 14.82 11.22 -7.10
C GLU A 213 13.72 10.14 -7.20
N SER A 214 14.06 8.93 -7.63
CA SER A 214 13.11 7.83 -7.70
C SER A 214 13.01 7.01 -6.41
N SER A 215 13.87 7.24 -5.41
CA SER A 215 13.89 6.48 -4.16
C SER A 215 12.98 7.10 -3.09
N PRO A 216 11.97 6.37 -2.57
CA PRO A 216 11.12 6.84 -1.49
C PRO A 216 11.88 7.34 -0.25
N ILE A 217 12.99 6.71 0.10
CA ILE A 217 13.81 7.07 1.26
C ILE A 217 14.33 8.52 1.18
N SER A 218 14.54 9.05 -0.04
CA SER A 218 14.99 10.43 -0.26
C SER A 218 13.95 11.48 0.16
N TYR A 219 12.72 11.09 0.35
CA TYR A 219 11.58 11.93 0.73
C TYR A 219 11.11 11.69 2.18
N ALA A 220 11.81 10.86 2.95
CA ALA A 220 11.54 10.68 4.38
C ALA A 220 12.09 11.87 5.18
N THR A 221 11.41 13.02 5.09
CA THR A 221 11.82 14.31 5.64
C THR A 221 10.74 14.91 6.57
N ILE A 222 11.12 15.84 7.45
CA ILE A 222 10.22 16.40 8.47
C ILE A 222 9.01 17.11 7.87
N ASP A 223 9.15 17.76 6.73
CA ASP A 223 8.07 18.44 6.01
C ASP A 223 7.08 17.47 5.35
N ARG A 224 7.43 16.18 5.23
CA ARG A 224 6.62 15.12 4.58
C ARG A 224 6.11 14.05 5.55
N ASN A 225 6.10 14.31 6.85
CA ASN A 225 5.79 13.35 7.90
C ASN A 225 4.28 13.14 8.22
N LYS A 226 3.38 13.67 7.39
CA LYS A 226 1.93 13.62 7.64
C LYS A 226 1.28 12.29 7.25
N VAL A 227 1.96 11.47 6.46
CA VAL A 227 1.50 10.14 6.01
C VAL A 227 1.94 9.09 7.01
N SER A 228 1.08 8.16 7.39
CA SER A 228 1.42 7.05 8.29
C SER A 228 1.82 5.81 7.50
N PHE A 229 2.86 5.09 7.95
CA PHE A 229 3.38 3.92 7.24
C PHE A 229 3.23 2.63 8.03
N MET A 230 2.81 1.55 7.35
CA MET A 230 2.96 0.17 7.76
C MET A 230 3.86 -0.54 6.76
N LEU A 231 5.00 -1.04 7.21
CA LEU A 231 5.99 -1.74 6.39
C LEU A 231 6.07 -3.21 6.82
N VAL A 232 5.89 -4.14 5.88
CA VAL A 232 5.89 -5.59 6.14
C VAL A 232 6.96 -6.25 5.29
N HIS A 233 7.83 -7.07 5.89
CA HIS A 233 8.91 -7.74 5.15
C HIS A 233 9.23 -9.10 5.74
N GLY A 234 9.53 -10.07 4.88
CA GLY A 234 9.98 -11.40 5.25
C GLY A 234 11.49 -11.44 5.49
N THR A 235 11.96 -12.31 6.37
CA THR A 235 13.41 -12.41 6.66
C THR A 235 14.19 -13.25 5.65
N ALA A 236 13.50 -14.03 4.80
CA ALA A 236 14.11 -14.89 3.77
C ALA A 236 13.92 -14.34 2.35
N ASP A 237 13.67 -13.02 2.24
CA ASP A 237 13.51 -12.35 0.95
C ASP A 237 14.88 -12.18 0.27
N ASP A 238 15.04 -12.79 -0.89
CA ASP A 238 16.27 -12.77 -1.71
C ASP A 238 16.15 -11.86 -2.95
N ILE A 239 14.96 -11.25 -3.14
CA ILE A 239 14.66 -10.34 -4.27
C ILE A 239 14.83 -8.89 -3.86
N VAL A 240 14.27 -8.50 -2.73
CA VAL A 240 14.46 -7.19 -2.11
C VAL A 240 15.06 -7.40 -0.71
N ASP A 241 16.28 -6.91 -0.52
CA ASP A 241 16.95 -7.06 0.78
C ASP A 241 16.08 -6.47 1.91
N PRO A 242 15.75 -7.25 2.96
CA PRO A 242 15.01 -6.77 4.12
C PRO A 242 15.62 -5.54 4.81
N ALA A 243 16.91 -5.30 4.62
CA ALA A 243 17.59 -4.09 5.08
C ALA A 243 16.98 -2.81 4.49
N GLN A 244 16.44 -2.83 3.27
CA GLN A 244 15.77 -1.66 2.69
C GLN A 244 14.55 -1.21 3.52
N THR A 245 13.71 -2.15 3.92
CA THR A 245 12.57 -1.84 4.81
C THR A 245 13.03 -1.32 6.16
N GLN A 246 14.11 -1.87 6.73
CA GLN A 246 14.66 -1.40 7.99
C GLN A 246 15.19 0.02 7.89
N GLN A 247 15.98 0.33 6.87
CA GLN A 247 16.57 1.64 6.65
C GLN A 247 15.50 2.70 6.38
N PHE A 248 14.51 2.38 5.55
CA PHE A 248 13.40 3.28 5.27
C PHE A 248 12.55 3.53 6.53
N TRP A 249 12.26 2.50 7.33
CA TRP A 249 11.57 2.67 8.61
C TRP A 249 12.35 3.57 9.59
N GLN A 250 13.68 3.43 9.65
CA GLN A 250 14.52 4.30 10.46
C GLN A 250 14.48 5.75 9.98
N ALA A 251 14.57 6.00 8.66
CA ALA A 251 14.48 7.33 8.07
C ALA A 251 13.12 7.99 8.36
N LEU A 252 12.02 7.25 8.20
CA LEU A 252 10.67 7.73 8.55
C LEU A 252 10.56 8.12 10.03
N ASN A 253 11.10 7.32 10.95
CA ASN A 253 11.09 7.65 12.38
C ASN A 253 11.95 8.89 12.70
N GLN A 254 13.13 9.03 12.07
CA GLN A 254 13.96 10.21 12.22
C GLN A 254 13.26 11.48 11.71
N ALA A 255 12.45 11.37 10.67
CA ALA A 255 11.61 12.44 10.16
C ALA A 255 10.34 12.71 11.01
N GLY A 256 10.12 11.97 12.09
CA GLY A 256 8.93 12.09 12.94
C GLY A 256 7.66 11.51 12.32
N THR A 257 7.79 10.69 11.29
CA THR A 257 6.67 10.01 10.62
C THR A 257 6.16 8.85 11.47
N TYR A 258 4.84 8.79 11.71
CA TYR A 258 4.26 7.60 12.34
C TYR A 258 4.46 6.39 11.45
N SER A 259 5.25 5.42 11.91
CA SER A 259 5.53 4.21 11.16
C SER A 259 5.59 2.96 12.04
N ARG A 260 5.09 1.86 11.49
CA ARG A 260 5.15 0.52 12.09
C ARG A 260 5.87 -0.42 11.12
N ARG A 261 6.62 -1.35 11.67
CA ARG A 261 7.28 -2.40 10.91
C ARG A 261 6.85 -3.76 11.42
N ILE A 262 6.51 -4.66 10.50
CA ILE A 262 6.24 -6.08 10.75
C ILE A 262 7.35 -6.86 10.06
N VAL A 263 8.05 -7.69 10.81
CA VAL A 263 9.01 -8.67 10.29
C VAL A 263 8.35 -10.05 10.37
N ILE A 264 8.34 -10.77 9.25
CA ILE A 264 7.78 -12.13 9.15
C ILE A 264 8.93 -13.13 9.03
N PRO A 265 9.25 -13.87 10.10
CA PRO A 265 10.33 -14.85 10.07
C PRO A 265 10.09 -15.95 9.03
N GLY A 266 11.10 -16.25 8.21
CA GLY A 266 11.06 -17.30 7.21
C GLY A 266 10.28 -16.99 5.93
N ALA A 267 9.55 -15.88 5.85
CA ALA A 267 8.87 -15.50 4.62
C ALA A 267 9.88 -15.01 3.57
N GLY A 268 9.73 -15.52 2.34
CA GLY A 268 10.45 -15.04 1.16
C GLY A 268 9.74 -13.85 0.52
N HIS A 269 10.04 -13.57 -0.76
CA HIS A 269 9.28 -12.62 -1.55
C HIS A 269 7.90 -13.17 -1.92
N PHE A 270 6.95 -12.34 -2.33
CA PHE A 270 5.61 -12.67 -2.83
C PHE A 270 4.58 -13.19 -1.81
N PHE A 271 4.90 -13.33 -0.52
CA PHE A 271 3.97 -13.89 0.47
C PHE A 271 2.67 -13.08 0.65
N SER A 272 2.61 -11.83 0.19
CA SER A 272 1.37 -11.05 0.23
C SER A 272 0.26 -11.63 -0.67
N SER A 273 0.63 -12.49 -1.61
CA SER A 273 -0.32 -13.19 -2.50
C SER A 273 -0.91 -14.46 -1.87
N ASP A 274 -0.41 -14.88 -0.71
CA ASP A 274 -0.92 -16.09 -0.04
C ASP A 274 -2.36 -15.87 0.47
N PRO A 275 -3.24 -16.87 0.35
CA PRO A 275 -4.57 -16.82 0.94
C PRO A 275 -4.55 -16.63 2.46
N HIS A 276 -5.50 -15.85 3.00
CA HIS A 276 -5.54 -15.53 4.43
C HIS A 276 -6.06 -16.69 5.31
N ASP A 277 -6.72 -17.67 4.73
CA ASP A 277 -7.37 -18.81 5.37
C ASP A 277 -6.57 -20.11 5.26
N GLU A 278 -5.43 -20.10 4.57
CA GLU A 278 -4.54 -21.25 4.52
C GLU A 278 -3.67 -21.38 5.77
N PRO A 279 -3.59 -22.57 6.38
CA PRO A 279 -2.71 -22.82 7.52
C PRO A 279 -1.24 -22.52 7.17
N GLY A 280 -0.59 -21.66 7.97
CA GLY A 280 0.80 -21.27 7.74
C GLY A 280 1.01 -20.12 6.76
N SER A 281 -0.06 -19.55 6.19
CA SER A 281 0.03 -18.37 5.33
C SER A 281 0.70 -17.20 6.07
N PHE A 282 1.75 -16.64 5.45
CA PHE A 282 2.41 -15.46 5.98
C PHE A 282 1.53 -14.20 5.88
N SER A 283 0.63 -14.14 4.90
CA SER A 283 -0.41 -13.10 4.81
C SER A 283 -1.35 -13.12 6.00
N ALA A 284 -1.77 -14.32 6.45
CA ALA A 284 -2.60 -14.48 7.63
C ALA A 284 -1.93 -13.96 8.92
N LEU A 285 -0.60 -14.08 9.03
CA LEU A 285 0.17 -13.53 10.15
C LEU A 285 0.22 -11.99 10.15
N ALA A 286 0.26 -11.38 8.97
CA ALA A 286 0.31 -9.92 8.80
C ALA A 286 -1.07 -9.28 8.97
N ALA A 287 -2.13 -9.91 8.50
CA ALA A 287 -3.47 -9.33 8.32
C ALA A 287 -4.07 -8.67 9.58
N PRO A 288 -4.06 -9.27 10.79
CA PRO A 288 -4.62 -8.62 11.98
C PRO A 288 -3.89 -7.34 12.38
N ARG A 289 -2.56 -7.30 12.16
CA ARG A 289 -1.73 -6.12 12.48
C ARG A 289 -1.96 -5.00 11.48
N VAL A 290 -2.11 -5.33 10.21
CA VAL A 290 -2.46 -4.38 9.15
C VAL A 290 -3.85 -3.78 9.40
N LEU A 291 -4.87 -4.60 9.70
CA LEU A 291 -6.20 -4.10 10.05
C LEU A 291 -6.17 -3.17 11.27
N ARG A 292 -5.39 -3.50 12.30
CA ARG A 292 -5.24 -2.62 13.46
C ARG A 292 -4.67 -1.26 13.06
N PHE A 293 -3.61 -1.26 12.26
CA PHE A 293 -3.01 -0.03 11.75
C PHE A 293 -4.01 0.80 10.93
N LEU A 294 -4.78 0.18 10.05
CA LEU A 294 -5.81 0.88 9.26
C LEU A 294 -6.89 1.49 10.16
N ARG A 295 -7.36 0.79 11.20
CA ARG A 295 -8.32 1.32 12.17
C ARG A 295 -7.81 2.54 12.96
N GLU A 296 -6.51 2.58 13.20
CA GLU A 296 -5.86 3.67 13.95
C GLU A 296 -5.56 4.88 13.07
N ARG A 297 -5.38 4.70 11.75
CA ARG A 297 -4.74 5.72 10.91
C ARG A 297 -5.49 6.08 9.64
N LEU A 298 -6.43 5.26 9.19
CA LEU A 298 -7.28 5.46 8.03
C LEU A 298 -8.76 5.51 8.41
#